data_27117c476da934052f59c9defae1cd68
#
_entry.id   27117c476da934052f59c9defae1cd68
#
_cell.length_a   1.000
_cell.length_b   1.000
_cell.length_c   1.000
_cell.angle_alpha   90.00
_cell.angle_beta   90.00
_cell.angle_gamma   90.00
#
_symmetry.space_group_name_H-M   'P 1'
#
loop_
_entity.id
_entity.type
_entity.pdbx_description
1 polymer ?
#
loop_
_entity_poly.entity_id
_entity_poly.type
_entity_poly.pdbx_seq_one_letter_code
_entity_poly.pdbx_strand_id
1 'polypeptide(L)'
;MQIKRLSPAGCEELYHTALPRDFPAAECKPFAEIRRLLEAGAYEPLLLTDDAGARLAYAWQVVLPGQRTALLDYFAVRCDLRGSGVGTAALQLIRDYYALRVQDLLLECEHPAEAPDPAVARRRIGFYLRAGARATALESRVFGSRYAVLSLPCGGTAPDAMLCKELRALYKVMVPEPYCRGRVIFYGG
;
A
#
# COMPACT_ATOMS: atom_id res chain seq x y z
N MET A 1 -6.82 19.28 3.30
CA MET A 1 -5.88 18.27 2.74
C MET A 1 -6.35 17.93 1.33
N GLN A 2 -5.44 17.85 0.36
CA GLN A 2 -5.72 17.59 -1.04
C GLN A 2 -4.91 16.40 -1.54
N ILE A 3 -5.46 15.62 -2.50
CA ILE A 3 -4.74 14.56 -3.21
C ILE A 3 -4.24 15.09 -4.55
N LYS A 4 -2.99 14.80 -4.86
CA LYS A 4 -2.37 15.05 -6.17
C LYS A 4 -1.70 13.78 -6.67
N ARG A 5 -2.06 13.33 -7.88
CA ARG A 5 -1.30 12.26 -8.54
C ARG A 5 0.03 12.83 -9.03
N LEU A 6 1.11 12.17 -8.68
CA LEU A 6 2.45 12.57 -9.12
C LEU A 6 2.70 12.15 -10.58
N SER A 7 3.47 12.98 -11.28
CA SER A 7 4.11 12.58 -12.54
C SER A 7 5.21 11.55 -12.26
N PRO A 8 5.66 10.78 -13.27
CA PRO A 8 6.81 9.90 -13.12
C PRO A 8 8.04 10.58 -12.51
N ALA A 9 8.37 11.80 -12.96
CA ALA A 9 9.48 12.59 -12.41
C ALA A 9 9.26 12.98 -10.94
N GLY A 10 8.04 13.40 -10.56
CA GLY A 10 7.72 13.72 -9.17
C GLY A 10 7.73 12.48 -8.27
N CYS A 11 7.36 11.31 -8.80
CA CYS A 11 7.49 10.03 -8.10
C CYS A 11 8.98 9.68 -7.87
N GLU A 12 9.83 9.85 -8.89
CA GLU A 12 11.28 9.60 -8.81
C GLU A 12 11.95 10.51 -7.79
N GLU A 13 11.63 11.80 -7.80
CA GLU A 13 12.12 12.76 -6.81
C GLU A 13 11.74 12.32 -5.38
N LEU A 14 10.48 11.97 -5.17
CA LEU A 14 10.00 11.55 -3.84
C LEU A 14 10.61 10.21 -3.41
N TYR A 15 10.83 9.29 -4.36
CA TYR A 15 11.54 8.03 -4.13
C TYR A 15 12.93 8.26 -3.58
N HIS A 16 13.71 9.18 -4.14
CA HIS A 16 15.08 9.44 -3.70
C HIS A 16 15.17 10.32 -2.45
N THR A 17 14.17 11.16 -2.19
CA THR A 17 14.23 12.14 -1.10
C THR A 17 13.47 11.76 0.16
N ALA A 18 12.39 10.95 0.06
CA ALA A 18 11.53 10.62 1.19
C ALA A 18 11.51 9.13 1.52
N LEU A 19 11.38 8.26 0.53
CA LEU A 19 11.20 6.82 0.75
C LEU A 19 12.31 6.20 1.62
N PRO A 20 13.62 6.49 1.40
CA PRO A 20 14.70 5.91 2.21
C PRO A 20 14.71 6.37 3.68
N ARG A 21 13.98 7.45 4.00
CA ARG A 21 13.80 7.94 5.38
C ARG A 21 12.62 7.30 6.08
N ASP A 22 11.61 6.88 5.29
CA ASP A 22 10.36 6.37 5.81
C ASP A 22 10.29 4.85 5.85
N PHE A 23 11.11 4.15 5.03
CA PHE A 23 11.16 2.69 4.92
C PHE A 23 12.59 2.14 4.98
N PRO A 24 12.79 0.97 5.61
CA PRO A 24 14.06 0.24 5.54
C PRO A 24 14.44 -0.07 4.08
N ALA A 25 15.73 -0.09 3.78
CA ALA A 25 16.21 -0.36 2.43
C ALA A 25 15.72 -1.72 1.87
N ALA A 26 15.55 -2.73 2.75
CA ALA A 26 15.05 -4.05 2.36
C ALA A 26 13.57 -4.04 1.91
N GLU A 27 12.80 -3.03 2.29
CA GLU A 27 11.40 -2.85 1.87
C GLU A 27 11.27 -1.98 0.62
N CYS A 28 12.33 -1.29 0.22
CA CYS A 28 12.31 -0.40 -0.94
C CYS A 28 12.55 -1.19 -2.23
N LYS A 29 11.54 -1.25 -3.11
CA LYS A 29 11.71 -1.79 -4.47
C LYS A 29 12.72 -0.94 -5.26
N PRO A 30 13.52 -1.51 -6.15
CA PRO A 30 14.33 -0.73 -7.09
C PRO A 30 13.42 0.24 -7.89
N PHE A 31 13.84 1.49 -8.05
CA PHE A 31 13.03 2.46 -8.79
C PHE A 31 12.73 2.04 -10.23
N ALA A 32 13.61 1.25 -10.85
CA ALA A 32 13.37 0.68 -12.17
C ALA A 32 12.08 -0.16 -12.25
N GLU A 33 11.74 -0.90 -11.19
CA GLU A 33 10.49 -1.66 -11.11
C GLU A 33 9.27 -0.75 -10.94
N ILE A 34 9.39 0.29 -10.13
CA ILE A 34 8.34 1.31 -9.97
C ILE A 34 8.11 2.02 -11.30
N ARG A 35 9.18 2.40 -12.01
CA ARG A 35 9.10 3.03 -13.33
C ARG A 35 8.40 2.12 -14.34
N ARG A 36 8.76 0.84 -14.40
CA ARG A 36 8.11 -0.16 -15.25
C ARG A 36 6.59 -0.22 -14.99
N LEU A 37 6.18 -0.20 -13.73
CA LEU A 37 4.76 -0.21 -13.35
C LEU A 37 4.05 1.10 -13.70
N LEU A 38 4.73 2.25 -13.56
CA LEU A 38 4.21 3.56 -13.99
C LEU A 38 3.98 3.61 -15.50
N GLU A 39 4.94 3.14 -16.29
CA GLU A 39 4.86 3.07 -17.76
C GLU A 39 3.76 2.11 -18.23
N ALA A 40 3.53 1.03 -17.49
CA ALA A 40 2.43 0.09 -17.74
C ALA A 40 1.05 0.63 -17.26
N GLY A 41 0.99 1.82 -16.64
CA GLY A 41 -0.25 2.36 -16.08
C GLY A 41 -0.79 1.59 -14.87
N ALA A 42 0.05 0.73 -14.26
CA ALA A 42 -0.29 -0.14 -13.15
C ALA A 42 0.09 0.43 -11.78
N TYR A 43 0.65 1.63 -11.73
CA TYR A 43 1.10 2.29 -10.50
C TYR A 43 0.59 3.71 -10.39
N GLU A 44 0.05 4.05 -9.24
CA GLU A 44 -0.54 5.37 -9.00
C GLU A 44 0.07 6.01 -7.75
N PRO A 45 1.13 6.84 -7.91
CA PRO A 45 1.73 7.54 -6.79
C PRO A 45 0.92 8.78 -6.45
N LEU A 46 0.36 8.81 -5.24
CA LEU A 46 -0.39 9.94 -4.70
C LEU A 46 0.43 10.71 -3.68
N LEU A 47 0.39 12.04 -3.77
CA LEU A 47 0.88 12.98 -2.79
C LEU A 47 -0.31 13.64 -2.09
N LEU A 48 -0.25 13.71 -0.77
CA LEU A 48 -1.24 14.42 0.04
C LEU A 48 -0.61 15.69 0.60
N THR A 49 -1.24 16.83 0.34
CA THR A 49 -0.74 18.15 0.72
C THR A 49 -1.77 18.90 1.56
N ASP A 50 -1.30 19.91 2.28
CA ASP A 50 -2.17 20.96 2.81
C ASP A 50 -2.57 21.96 1.69
N ASP A 51 -3.30 22.99 2.07
CA ASP A 51 -3.79 24.00 1.12
C ASP A 51 -2.69 24.95 0.65
N ALA A 52 -1.56 24.99 1.34
CA ALA A 52 -0.34 25.70 0.93
C ALA A 52 0.57 24.85 0.03
N GLY A 53 0.19 23.58 -0.24
CA GLY A 53 0.96 22.66 -1.06
C GLY A 53 2.08 21.93 -0.33
N ALA A 54 2.22 22.11 1.01
CA ALA A 54 3.21 21.38 1.79
C ALA A 54 2.82 19.90 1.93
N ARG A 55 3.81 19.02 1.75
CA ARG A 55 3.60 17.57 1.87
C ARG A 55 3.21 17.19 3.28
N LEU A 56 2.11 16.45 3.41
CA LEU A 56 1.63 15.85 4.66
C LEU A 56 1.89 14.34 4.69
N ALA A 57 1.61 13.67 3.60
CA ALA A 57 1.76 12.23 3.43
C ALA A 57 1.96 11.87 1.95
N TYR A 58 2.33 10.63 1.69
CA TYR A 58 2.22 10.04 0.35
C TYR A 58 1.68 8.61 0.45
N ALA A 59 1.03 8.18 -0.62
CA ALA A 59 0.47 6.85 -0.74
C ALA A 59 0.61 6.38 -2.18
N TRP A 60 1.29 5.25 -2.40
CA TRP A 60 1.54 4.69 -3.71
C TRP A 60 0.84 3.35 -3.83
N GLN A 61 0.06 3.19 -4.87
CA GLN A 61 -0.80 2.04 -5.05
C GLN A 61 -0.49 1.32 -6.36
N VAL A 62 -0.63 0.00 -6.32
CA VAL A 62 -0.77 -0.81 -7.53
C VAL A 62 -2.24 -0.92 -7.84
N VAL A 63 -2.62 -0.48 -9.05
CA VAL A 63 -4.00 -0.44 -9.53
C VAL A 63 -4.03 -1.01 -10.93
N LEU A 64 -4.77 -2.09 -11.17
CA LEU A 64 -4.86 -2.70 -12.49
C LEU A 64 -6.22 -2.41 -13.13
N PRO A 65 -6.26 -2.12 -14.45
CA PRO A 65 -7.51 -1.97 -15.17
C PRO A 65 -8.40 -3.21 -15.02
N GLY A 66 -9.68 -2.98 -14.74
CA GLY A 66 -10.68 -4.06 -14.62
C GLY A 66 -10.65 -4.83 -13.30
N GLN A 67 -9.69 -4.58 -12.41
CA GLN A 67 -9.72 -5.12 -11.05
C GLN A 67 -10.53 -4.25 -10.10
N ARG A 68 -11.14 -4.91 -9.11
CA ARG A 68 -11.97 -4.25 -8.10
C ARG A 68 -11.22 -4.01 -6.80
N THR A 69 -9.94 -4.39 -6.73
CA THR A 69 -9.05 -4.10 -5.61
C THR A 69 -7.79 -3.40 -6.09
N ALA A 70 -7.21 -2.59 -5.22
CA ALA A 70 -5.86 -2.04 -5.36
C ALA A 70 -5.01 -2.48 -4.17
N LEU A 71 -3.68 -2.40 -4.29
CA LEU A 71 -2.75 -2.66 -3.19
C LEU A 71 -2.05 -1.37 -2.80
N LEU A 72 -2.13 -0.99 -1.53
CA LEU A 72 -1.33 0.09 -0.96
C LEU A 72 0.10 -0.40 -0.75
N ASP A 73 0.99 -0.03 -1.66
CA ASP A 73 2.37 -0.47 -1.69
C ASP A 73 3.26 0.31 -0.71
N TYR A 74 3.14 1.64 -0.72
CA TYR A 74 3.80 2.52 0.24
C TYR A 74 2.83 3.53 0.81
N PHE A 75 2.89 3.74 2.12
CA PHE A 75 2.15 4.81 2.80
C PHE A 75 2.99 5.38 3.93
N ALA A 76 3.29 6.66 3.86
CA ALA A 76 3.99 7.35 4.93
C ALA A 76 3.43 8.75 5.18
N VAL A 77 3.31 9.06 6.47
CA VAL A 77 3.03 10.41 6.98
C VAL A 77 4.35 11.05 7.35
N ARG A 78 4.51 12.33 7.02
CA ARG A 78 5.68 13.14 7.41
C ARG A 78 5.96 12.97 8.92
N CYS A 79 7.20 12.74 9.27
CA CYS A 79 7.59 12.25 10.60
C CYS A 79 7.14 13.17 11.74
N ASP A 80 7.20 14.49 11.55
CA ASP A 80 6.77 15.51 12.52
C ASP A 80 5.24 15.61 12.69
N LEU A 81 4.47 15.00 11.80
CA LEU A 81 3.00 14.94 11.84
C LEU A 81 2.45 13.58 12.31
N ARG A 82 3.32 12.64 12.64
CA ARG A 82 2.87 11.33 13.16
C ARG A 82 2.21 11.49 14.53
N GLY A 83 1.12 10.77 14.77
CA GLY A 83 0.34 10.86 16.00
C GLY A 83 -0.65 12.04 16.08
N SER A 84 -0.69 12.94 15.09
CA SER A 84 -1.59 14.10 15.05
C SER A 84 -2.94 13.87 14.36
N GLY A 85 -3.24 12.63 13.94
CA GLY A 85 -4.46 12.30 13.19
C GLY A 85 -4.32 12.42 11.66
N VAL A 86 -3.24 13.00 11.14
CA VAL A 86 -2.99 13.17 9.69
C VAL A 86 -3.06 11.85 8.93
N GLY A 87 -2.53 10.76 9.51
CA GLY A 87 -2.57 9.45 8.86
C GLY A 87 -3.99 8.91 8.66
N THR A 88 -4.86 9.09 9.64
CA THR A 88 -6.27 8.67 9.55
C THR A 88 -7.01 9.52 8.52
N ALA A 89 -6.82 10.84 8.54
CA ALA A 89 -7.40 11.75 7.56
C ALA A 89 -6.91 11.45 6.13
N ALA A 90 -5.62 11.11 5.98
CA ALA A 90 -5.04 10.70 4.71
C ALA A 90 -5.68 9.41 4.16
N LEU A 91 -5.83 8.38 5.00
CA LEU A 91 -6.49 7.13 4.59
C LEU A 91 -7.97 7.34 4.22
N GLN A 92 -8.69 8.19 4.96
CA GLN A 92 -10.06 8.54 4.62
C GLN A 92 -10.14 9.19 3.23
N LEU A 93 -9.27 10.15 2.96
CA LEU A 93 -9.23 10.83 1.67
C LEU A 93 -8.84 9.89 0.52
N ILE A 94 -7.90 8.95 0.75
CA ILE A 94 -7.54 7.90 -0.21
C ILE A 94 -8.72 6.98 -0.47
N ARG A 95 -9.45 6.57 0.57
CA ARG A 95 -10.64 5.75 0.46
C ARG A 95 -11.71 6.43 -0.42
N ASP A 96 -11.97 7.70 -0.17
CA ASP A 96 -12.93 8.50 -0.94
C ASP A 96 -12.48 8.67 -2.39
N TYR A 97 -11.19 8.88 -2.62
CA TYR A 97 -10.59 8.96 -3.96
C TYR A 97 -10.80 7.67 -4.78
N TYR A 98 -10.77 6.51 -4.12
CA TYR A 98 -10.95 5.20 -4.76
C TYR A 98 -12.38 4.68 -4.76
N ALA A 99 -13.33 5.31 -4.06
CA ALA A 99 -14.67 4.79 -3.81
C ALA A 99 -15.47 4.38 -5.08
N LEU A 100 -15.27 5.07 -6.20
CA LEU A 100 -15.91 4.75 -7.48
C LEU A 100 -15.05 3.86 -8.41
N ARG A 101 -13.83 3.53 -8.00
CA ARG A 101 -12.85 2.83 -8.84
C ARG A 101 -12.53 1.42 -8.37
N VAL A 102 -12.44 1.23 -7.06
CA VAL A 102 -12.19 -0.08 -6.45
C VAL A 102 -13.15 -0.32 -5.29
N GLN A 103 -13.40 -1.58 -4.97
CA GLN A 103 -14.18 -1.95 -3.78
C GLN A 103 -13.32 -1.87 -2.53
N ASP A 104 -12.11 -2.42 -2.61
CA ASP A 104 -11.21 -2.59 -1.47
C ASP A 104 -9.80 -2.14 -1.82
N LEU A 105 -9.14 -1.49 -0.86
CA LEU A 105 -7.71 -1.24 -0.87
C LEU A 105 -7.04 -2.23 0.09
N LEU A 106 -6.20 -3.11 -0.45
CA LEU A 106 -5.46 -4.09 0.34
C LEU A 106 -4.26 -3.44 0.99
N LEU A 107 -3.97 -3.86 2.22
CA LEU A 107 -2.88 -3.37 3.05
C LEU A 107 -2.10 -4.58 3.57
N GLU A 108 -0.82 -4.65 3.31
CA GLU A 108 0.06 -5.68 3.88
C GLU A 108 0.82 -5.10 5.07
N CYS A 109 0.65 -5.73 6.22
CA CYS A 109 1.35 -5.36 7.45
C CYS A 109 2.20 -6.54 7.91
N GLU A 110 3.47 -6.30 8.29
CA GLU A 110 4.30 -7.35 8.86
C GLU A 110 3.53 -8.12 9.94
N HIS A 111 3.58 -9.46 9.85
CA HIS A 111 2.88 -10.30 10.80
C HIS A 111 3.57 -10.26 12.16
N PRO A 112 2.87 -9.94 13.26
CA PRO A 112 3.49 -9.74 14.59
C PRO A 112 4.26 -10.94 15.12
N ALA A 113 3.97 -12.16 14.66
CA ALA A 113 4.68 -13.37 15.08
C ALA A 113 6.09 -13.50 14.47
N GLU A 114 6.38 -12.80 13.36
CA GLU A 114 7.65 -12.89 12.66
C GLU A 114 8.30 -11.50 12.43
N ALA A 115 7.61 -10.42 12.81
CA ALA A 115 8.16 -9.06 12.67
C ALA A 115 9.37 -8.85 13.60
N PRO A 116 10.40 -8.12 13.16
CA PRO A 116 11.54 -7.77 14.00
C PRO A 116 11.13 -7.02 15.28
N ASP A 117 10.08 -6.18 15.20
CA ASP A 117 9.42 -5.55 16.35
C ASP A 117 7.91 -5.87 16.35
N PRO A 118 7.49 -6.89 17.10
CA PRO A 118 6.07 -7.25 17.19
C PRO A 118 5.15 -6.14 17.74
N ALA A 119 5.67 -5.22 18.55
CA ALA A 119 4.88 -4.11 19.09
C ALA A 119 4.60 -3.06 18.02
N VAL A 120 5.59 -2.76 17.18
CA VAL A 120 5.42 -1.87 16.01
C VAL A 120 4.43 -2.49 15.02
N ALA A 121 4.56 -3.78 14.70
CA ALA A 121 3.65 -4.48 13.79
C ALA A 121 2.20 -4.43 14.30
N ARG A 122 1.96 -4.76 15.58
CA ARG A 122 0.62 -4.65 16.20
C ARG A 122 0.08 -3.22 16.18
N ARG A 123 0.92 -2.23 16.46
CA ARG A 123 0.52 -0.81 16.43
C ARG A 123 0.12 -0.36 15.02
N ARG A 124 0.84 -0.82 13.97
CA ARG A 124 0.53 -0.55 12.56
C ARG A 124 -0.81 -1.18 12.16
N ILE A 125 -1.03 -2.45 12.48
CA ILE A 125 -2.31 -3.13 12.25
C ILE A 125 -3.44 -2.39 12.98
N GLY A 126 -3.26 -2.09 14.27
CA GLY A 126 -4.25 -1.35 15.06
C GLY A 126 -4.56 0.04 14.51
N PHE A 127 -3.59 0.72 13.91
CA PHE A 127 -3.81 1.99 13.23
C PHE A 127 -4.76 1.81 12.03
N TYR A 128 -4.52 0.86 11.15
CA TYR A 128 -5.38 0.62 10.00
C TYR A 128 -6.79 0.17 10.40
N LEU A 129 -6.91 -0.70 11.40
CA LEU A 129 -8.23 -1.11 11.92
C LEU A 129 -9.03 0.08 12.46
N ARG A 130 -8.41 0.97 13.22
CA ARG A 130 -9.07 2.21 13.71
C ARG A 130 -9.40 3.19 12.58
N ALA A 131 -8.68 3.16 11.48
CA ALA A 131 -8.95 3.96 10.28
C ALA A 131 -10.04 3.34 9.36
N GLY A 132 -10.66 2.23 9.78
CA GLY A 132 -11.79 1.62 9.07
C GLY A 132 -11.43 0.39 8.22
N ALA A 133 -10.18 -0.07 8.26
CA ALA A 133 -9.83 -1.35 7.66
C ALA A 133 -10.43 -2.51 8.45
N ARG A 134 -10.66 -3.63 7.79
CA ARG A 134 -11.01 -4.90 8.43
C ARG A 134 -9.85 -5.90 8.36
N ALA A 135 -9.74 -6.75 9.34
CA ALA A 135 -8.90 -7.94 9.25
C ALA A 135 -9.50 -8.92 8.23
N THR A 136 -8.63 -9.60 7.49
CA THR A 136 -9.00 -10.72 6.63
C THR A 136 -8.39 -12.01 7.18
N ALA A 137 -8.80 -13.16 6.65
CA ALA A 137 -8.13 -14.42 6.90
C ALA A 137 -6.89 -14.62 6.01
N LEU A 138 -6.54 -13.63 5.18
CA LEU A 138 -5.45 -13.72 4.23
C LEU A 138 -4.12 -13.37 4.87
N GLU A 139 -3.11 -14.11 4.47
CA GLU A 139 -1.71 -13.81 4.74
C GLU A 139 -0.89 -13.92 3.46
N SER A 140 0.21 -13.21 3.40
CA SER A 140 1.20 -13.36 2.34
C SER A 140 2.59 -13.60 2.93
N ARG A 141 3.42 -14.31 2.17
CA ARG A 141 4.86 -14.36 2.39
C ARG A 141 5.55 -13.83 1.15
N VAL A 142 6.24 -12.72 1.30
CA VAL A 142 6.87 -12.00 0.20
C VAL A 142 8.35 -11.84 0.50
N PHE A 143 9.20 -12.46 -0.33
CA PHE A 143 10.66 -12.46 -0.17
C PHE A 143 11.14 -12.85 1.24
N GLY A 144 10.43 -13.81 1.87
CA GLY A 144 10.76 -14.31 3.20
C GLY A 144 10.00 -13.65 4.34
N SER A 145 9.52 -12.43 4.19
CA SER A 145 8.72 -11.73 5.20
C SER A 145 7.25 -12.17 5.17
N ARG A 146 6.65 -12.40 6.33
CA ARG A 146 5.24 -12.74 6.48
C ARG A 146 4.41 -11.49 6.78
N TYR A 147 3.28 -11.37 6.10
CA TYR A 147 2.35 -10.26 6.26
C TYR A 147 0.95 -10.74 6.59
N ALA A 148 0.27 -10.02 7.48
CA ALA A 148 -1.17 -10.04 7.61
C ALA A 148 -1.76 -9.10 6.56
N VAL A 149 -2.78 -9.55 5.83
CA VAL A 149 -3.48 -8.75 4.82
C VAL A 149 -4.73 -8.16 5.45
N LEU A 150 -4.85 -6.84 5.39
CA LEU A 150 -6.04 -6.10 5.77
C LEU A 150 -6.74 -5.60 4.53
N SER A 151 -8.03 -5.31 4.64
CA SER A 151 -8.81 -4.69 3.58
C SER A 151 -9.42 -3.38 4.09
N LEU A 152 -9.19 -2.29 3.39
CA LEU A 152 -9.85 -1.00 3.62
C LEU A 152 -10.98 -0.86 2.58
N PRO A 153 -12.26 -1.01 2.98
CA PRO A 153 -13.39 -0.83 2.09
C PRO A 153 -13.44 0.58 1.53
N CYS A 154 -13.49 0.71 0.19
CA CYS A 154 -13.61 2.00 -0.52
C CYS A 154 -15.03 2.16 -1.10
N GLY A 155 -15.36 1.42 -2.16
CA GLY A 155 -16.68 1.44 -2.79
C GLY A 155 -17.53 0.20 -2.50
N GLY A 156 -17.05 -0.71 -1.67
CA GLY A 156 -17.73 -1.96 -1.32
C GLY A 156 -16.91 -2.80 -0.36
N THR A 157 -17.25 -4.08 -0.27
CA THR A 157 -16.50 -5.07 0.52
C THR A 157 -16.54 -6.39 -0.22
N ALA A 158 -15.38 -6.89 -0.61
CA ALA A 158 -15.26 -8.19 -1.26
C ALA A 158 -14.98 -9.30 -0.24
N PRO A 159 -15.43 -10.56 -0.49
CA PRO A 159 -15.07 -11.70 0.33
C PRO A 159 -13.58 -12.04 0.17
N ASP A 160 -13.00 -12.65 1.22
CA ASP A 160 -11.55 -12.91 1.28
C ASP A 160 -11.04 -13.77 0.11
N ALA A 161 -11.83 -14.76 -0.34
CA ALA A 161 -11.48 -15.58 -1.51
C ALA A 161 -11.30 -14.73 -2.79
N MET A 162 -12.13 -13.70 -2.98
CA MET A 162 -11.99 -12.77 -4.10
C MET A 162 -10.77 -11.87 -3.92
N LEU A 163 -10.56 -11.34 -2.71
CA LEU A 163 -9.38 -10.52 -2.38
C LEU A 163 -8.08 -11.29 -2.63
N CYS A 164 -8.03 -12.58 -2.26
CA CYS A 164 -6.88 -13.45 -2.52
C CYS A 164 -6.59 -13.60 -4.01
N LYS A 165 -7.64 -13.84 -4.80
CA LYS A 165 -7.52 -13.96 -6.27
C LYS A 165 -6.95 -12.66 -6.89
N GLU A 166 -7.48 -11.53 -6.49
CA GLU A 166 -7.05 -10.23 -7.01
C GLU A 166 -5.66 -9.84 -6.51
N LEU A 167 -5.31 -10.12 -5.26
CA LEU A 167 -3.97 -9.91 -4.73
C LEU A 167 -2.92 -10.71 -5.52
N ARG A 168 -3.23 -11.99 -5.84
CA ARG A 168 -2.37 -12.82 -6.72
C ARG A 168 -2.17 -12.18 -8.10
N ALA A 169 -3.21 -11.58 -8.68
CA ALA A 169 -3.13 -10.94 -9.98
C ALA A 169 -2.30 -9.63 -9.91
N LEU A 170 -2.44 -8.84 -8.84
CA LEU A 170 -1.60 -7.66 -8.58
C LEU A 170 -0.12 -8.05 -8.51
N TYR A 171 0.21 -9.09 -7.74
CA TYR A 171 1.59 -9.56 -7.61
C TYR A 171 2.19 -10.11 -8.89
N LYS A 172 1.41 -10.75 -9.78
CA LYS A 172 1.90 -11.18 -11.10
C LYS A 172 2.39 -10.03 -11.97
N VAL A 173 1.83 -8.84 -11.79
CA VAL A 173 2.27 -7.64 -12.50
C VAL A 173 3.41 -6.93 -11.76
N MET A 174 3.35 -6.91 -10.42
CA MET A 174 4.35 -6.26 -9.58
C MET A 174 5.70 -6.94 -9.63
N VAL A 175 5.71 -8.28 -9.58
CA VAL A 175 6.93 -9.08 -9.47
C VAL A 175 7.09 -9.95 -10.70
N PRO A 176 8.00 -9.60 -11.62
CA PRO A 176 8.24 -10.39 -12.83
C PRO A 176 8.66 -11.83 -12.51
N GLU A 177 8.22 -12.78 -13.33
CA GLU A 177 8.84 -14.10 -13.38
C GLU A 177 10.30 -13.98 -13.88
N PRO A 178 11.29 -14.67 -13.32
CA PRO A 178 11.17 -15.78 -12.35
C PRO A 178 11.24 -15.36 -10.87
N TYR A 179 11.27 -14.07 -10.55
CA TYR A 179 11.46 -13.58 -9.16
C TYR A 179 10.27 -13.90 -8.25
N CYS A 180 9.07 -14.10 -8.81
CA CYS A 180 7.86 -14.42 -8.06
C CYS A 180 7.87 -15.89 -7.55
N ARG A 181 8.44 -16.82 -8.35
CA ARG A 181 8.34 -18.26 -8.10
C ARG A 181 8.98 -18.67 -6.78
N GLY A 182 8.16 -19.22 -5.86
CA GLY A 182 8.59 -19.67 -4.52
C GLY A 182 8.95 -18.55 -3.55
N ARG A 183 8.88 -17.27 -3.97
CA ARG A 183 9.18 -16.13 -3.12
C ARG A 183 7.97 -15.29 -2.76
N VAL A 184 6.84 -15.53 -3.44
CA VAL A 184 5.55 -14.91 -3.13
C VAL A 184 4.52 -16.01 -2.95
N ILE A 185 4.00 -16.15 -1.74
CA ILE A 185 3.06 -17.19 -1.36
C ILE A 185 1.88 -16.53 -0.65
N PHE A 186 0.67 -17.00 -0.92
CA PHE A 186 -0.56 -16.50 -0.30
C PHE A 186 -1.30 -17.62 0.40
N TYR A 187 -1.81 -17.34 1.60
CA TYR A 187 -2.55 -18.27 2.46
C TYR A 187 -3.95 -17.71 2.74
N GLY A 188 -4.92 -18.58 3.08
CA GLY A 188 -6.23 -18.20 3.61
C GLY A 188 -7.27 -17.76 2.55
N GLY A 189 -7.15 -18.21 1.29
CA GLY A 189 -8.13 -17.92 0.23
C GLY A 189 -8.67 -19.16 -0.46
#